data_bde4cd25bd65d712597fd15f831cd2d1
#
_entry.id   bde4cd25bd65d712597fd15f831cd2d1
#
_cell.length_a   1.000
_cell.length_b   1.000
_cell.length_c   1.000
_cell.angle_alpha   90.00
_cell.angle_beta   90.00
_cell.angle_gamma   90.00
#
_symmetry.space_group_name_H-M   'P 1'
#
loop_
_entity.id
_entity.type
_entity.pdbx_description
1 polymer ?
#
loop_
_entity_poly.entity_id
_entity_poly.type
_entity_poly.pdbx_seq_one_letter_code
_entity_poly.pdbx_strand_id
1 'polypeptide(L)'
;MKKTVIVLMGFIAASMGVAACSSDDDNGTIPPENAGNEEIIDSVQTGTELTVDSVEVWSERDENRIFGMMYYNSTASEKQPAVILSHSSSLTHEAMKGYASAIAKMGFAAYCFDFCGGSDKSKSDGKTDEMTVFTEVEDLRAVVKTVKSLDYVDSSNVCLLGSSQGGLVSALLADECPDDFAGMILFYPAFNIPEMVKMFSGFGDFGGMMSMSEAYINSIKDFDVWSHIGKFSKPVCIIHGTADMIVPISNSVKAVGLYPSATLNKIEGANHGFNAANLGSMGSMMGASADYDSVVLPIVESYLKSVR
;
A
#
# COMPACT_ATOMS: atom_id res chain seq x y z
N MET A 1 -19.09 -32.54 -29.18
CA MET A 1 -17.66 -32.83 -29.12
C MET A 1 -16.95 -31.49 -28.97
N LYS A 2 -16.56 -31.12 -27.76
CA LYS A 2 -15.83 -29.86 -27.45
C LYS A 2 -14.32 -30.17 -27.49
N LYS A 3 -13.56 -29.50 -28.34
CA LYS A 3 -12.11 -29.64 -28.39
C LYS A 3 -11.49 -28.68 -27.38
N THR A 4 -10.85 -29.24 -26.37
CA THR A 4 -10.03 -28.53 -25.42
C THR A 4 -8.66 -28.27 -26.06
N VAL A 5 -8.29 -27.00 -26.22
CA VAL A 5 -6.95 -26.60 -26.64
C VAL A 5 -6.16 -26.27 -25.37
N ILE A 6 -5.18 -27.11 -25.04
CA ILE A 6 -4.23 -26.87 -23.96
C ILE A 6 -3.03 -26.13 -24.60
N VAL A 7 -2.82 -24.88 -24.20
CA VAL A 7 -1.59 -24.14 -24.56
C VAL A 7 -0.59 -24.38 -23.43
N LEU A 8 0.43 -25.19 -23.75
CA LEU A 8 1.56 -25.48 -22.88
C LEU A 8 2.61 -24.40 -23.12
N MET A 9 2.79 -23.46 -22.19
CA MET A 9 3.95 -22.56 -22.20
C MET A 9 5.13 -23.27 -21.53
N GLY A 10 6.11 -23.66 -22.38
CA GLY A 10 7.36 -24.28 -21.91
C GLY A 10 8.31 -23.24 -21.33
N PHE A 11 8.74 -23.47 -20.09
CA PHE A 11 9.86 -22.76 -19.48
C PHE A 11 11.16 -23.39 -19.99
N ILE A 12 12.02 -22.61 -20.62
CA ILE A 12 13.40 -22.97 -20.92
C ILE A 12 14.26 -22.51 -19.73
N ALA A 13 14.71 -23.42 -18.92
CA ALA A 13 15.72 -23.16 -17.91
C ALA A 13 17.11 -23.31 -18.53
N ALA A 14 17.83 -22.22 -18.65
CA ALA A 14 19.25 -22.22 -19.02
C ALA A 14 20.10 -22.34 -17.74
N SER A 15 20.67 -23.52 -17.51
CA SER A 15 21.66 -23.76 -16.47
C SER A 15 23.04 -23.34 -16.97
N MET A 16 23.64 -22.30 -16.39
CA MET A 16 25.07 -22.04 -16.55
C MET A 16 25.79 -22.50 -15.28
N GLY A 17 26.62 -23.54 -15.44
CA GLY A 17 27.50 -24.03 -14.41
C GLY A 17 28.68 -23.08 -14.21
N VAL A 18 29.05 -22.87 -12.96
CA VAL A 18 30.27 -22.20 -12.56
C VAL A 18 31.23 -23.26 -12.00
N ALA A 19 32.38 -23.37 -12.65
CA ALA A 19 33.47 -24.25 -12.24
C ALA A 19 34.22 -23.66 -11.04
N ALA A 20 34.46 -24.51 -10.07
CA ALA A 20 35.34 -24.23 -8.93
C ALA A 20 36.83 -24.43 -9.35
N CYS A 21 37.68 -23.48 -9.00
CA CYS A 21 39.10 -23.69 -8.89
C CYS A 21 39.55 -23.37 -7.46
N SER A 22 40.09 -24.40 -6.82
CA SER A 22 40.83 -24.34 -5.58
C SER A 22 42.33 -24.06 -5.86
N SER A 23 43.02 -23.28 -5.04
CA SER A 23 44.44 -23.46 -4.77
C SER A 23 44.82 -22.81 -3.44
N ASP A 24 45.68 -23.56 -2.76
CA ASP A 24 46.10 -23.56 -1.37
C ASP A 24 47.10 -22.46 -0.99
N ASP A 25 47.20 -22.31 0.35
CA ASP A 25 48.40 -22.01 1.17
C ASP A 25 49.09 -20.62 1.06
N ASP A 26 49.15 -19.88 2.12
CA ASP A 26 50.36 -19.77 2.92
C ASP A 26 50.18 -19.10 4.30
N ASN A 27 51.05 -19.51 5.19
CA ASN A 27 51.16 -19.35 6.62
C ASN A 27 51.92 -18.05 6.96
N GLY A 28 51.45 -17.25 7.92
CA GLY A 28 52.21 -16.05 8.35
C GLY A 28 51.75 -15.51 9.72
N THR A 29 52.40 -15.99 10.72
CA THR A 29 52.67 -15.55 12.11
C THR A 29 52.17 -14.17 12.56
N ILE A 30 51.53 -14.19 13.73
CA ILE A 30 51.17 -13.07 14.65
C ILE A 30 52.42 -12.59 15.41
N PRO A 31 52.51 -11.32 15.78
CA PRO A 31 52.96 -10.90 17.11
C PRO A 31 52.02 -9.89 17.80
N PRO A 32 52.19 -9.66 19.12
CA PRO A 32 51.10 -9.43 20.04
C PRO A 32 50.89 -7.96 20.50
N GLU A 33 49.74 -7.76 21.12
CA GLU A 33 49.36 -6.82 22.19
C GLU A 33 49.75 -5.35 22.06
N ASN A 34 48.72 -4.51 22.07
CA ASN A 34 48.69 -3.42 23.06
C ASN A 34 47.23 -3.14 23.49
N ALA A 35 47.04 -3.25 24.81
CA ALA A 35 45.81 -2.98 25.49
C ALA A 35 45.57 -1.45 25.54
N GLY A 36 44.46 -1.00 24.97
CA GLY A 36 43.88 0.29 25.21
C GLY A 36 42.43 0.08 25.57
N ASN A 37 42.10 0.20 26.86
CA ASN A 37 40.72 0.30 27.36
C ASN A 37 40.14 1.61 26.83
N GLU A 38 39.33 1.56 25.81
CA GLU A 38 38.31 2.57 25.56
C GLU A 38 36.97 2.01 26.05
N GLU A 39 36.47 2.57 27.14
CA GLU A 39 35.10 2.39 27.59
C GLU A 39 34.17 2.84 26.48
N ILE A 40 33.62 1.88 25.74
CA ILE A 40 32.46 2.10 24.89
C ILE A 40 31.31 2.36 25.86
N ILE A 41 31.02 3.62 26.09
CA ILE A 41 29.76 4.04 26.72
C ILE A 41 28.68 3.70 25.68
N ASP A 42 28.15 2.48 25.84
CA ASP A 42 26.93 2.04 25.16
C ASP A 42 25.77 2.87 25.72
N SER A 43 25.53 4.03 25.10
CA SER A 43 24.31 4.79 25.34
C SER A 43 23.17 4.01 24.71
N VAL A 44 22.71 2.96 25.37
CA VAL A 44 21.40 2.38 25.15
C VAL A 44 20.39 3.49 25.45
N GLN A 45 20.02 4.23 24.40
CA GLN A 45 18.76 4.97 24.43
C GLN A 45 17.66 3.92 24.56
N THR A 46 17.24 3.69 25.78
CA THR A 46 15.96 3.03 26.09
C THR A 46 14.87 3.97 25.60
N GLY A 47 14.64 3.98 24.29
CA GLY A 47 13.41 4.53 23.74
C GLY A 47 12.28 3.73 24.36
N THR A 48 11.46 4.36 25.19
CA THR A 48 10.21 3.78 25.68
C THR A 48 9.41 3.33 24.47
N GLU A 49 9.24 2.02 24.31
CA GLU A 49 8.45 1.46 23.22
C GLU A 49 7.04 2.05 23.33
N LEU A 50 6.58 2.77 22.28
CA LEU A 50 5.27 3.40 22.30
C LEU A 50 4.19 2.31 22.42
N THR A 51 3.35 2.43 23.41
CA THR A 51 2.18 1.55 23.56
C THR A 51 1.19 1.88 22.45
N VAL A 52 0.86 0.88 21.63
CA VAL A 52 -0.13 1.01 20.57
C VAL A 52 -1.40 0.29 20.98
N ASP A 53 -2.47 1.03 21.09
CA ASP A 53 -3.82 0.53 21.30
C ASP A 53 -4.58 0.48 19.98
N SER A 54 -5.65 -0.31 19.94
CA SER A 54 -6.53 -0.37 18.77
C SER A 54 -8.00 -0.30 19.19
N VAL A 55 -8.79 0.43 18.41
CA VAL A 55 -10.22 0.62 18.65
C VAL A 55 -11.00 0.60 17.35
N GLU A 56 -12.19 0.01 17.37
CA GLU A 56 -13.13 0.12 16.24
C GLU A 56 -13.65 1.55 16.15
N VAL A 57 -13.61 2.11 14.94
CA VAL A 57 -14.21 3.42 14.63
C VAL A 57 -15.07 3.25 13.38
N TRP A 58 -16.32 3.65 13.49
CA TRP A 58 -17.27 3.61 12.40
C TRP A 58 -17.44 4.98 11.77
N SER A 59 -17.45 5.03 10.45
CA SER A 59 -17.81 6.21 9.66
C SER A 59 -19.15 5.96 8.98
N GLU A 60 -19.75 7.01 8.45
CA GLU A 60 -21.05 6.93 7.74
C GLU A 60 -20.97 7.71 6.43
N ARG A 61 -21.37 7.07 5.34
CA ARG A 61 -21.63 7.69 4.06
C ARG A 61 -23.09 7.39 3.66
N ASP A 62 -23.91 8.43 3.65
CA ASP A 62 -25.34 8.31 3.47
C ASP A 62 -25.96 7.33 4.49
N GLU A 63 -26.56 6.24 4.04
CA GLU A 63 -27.14 5.19 4.90
C GLU A 63 -26.16 4.02 5.17
N ASN A 64 -24.95 4.04 4.57
CA ASN A 64 -23.97 2.98 4.72
C ASN A 64 -22.99 3.27 5.87
N ARG A 65 -22.78 2.28 6.73
CA ARG A 65 -21.76 2.32 7.78
C ARG A 65 -20.46 1.74 7.26
N ILE A 66 -19.38 2.42 7.55
CA ILE A 66 -18.02 2.07 7.13
C ILE A 66 -17.26 1.62 8.37
N PHE A 67 -16.87 0.35 8.41
CA PHE A 67 -16.08 -0.24 9.47
C PHE A 67 -14.61 0.11 9.33
N GLY A 68 -13.92 0.40 10.44
CA GLY A 68 -12.47 0.53 10.45
C GLY A 68 -11.86 0.33 11.83
N MET A 69 -10.53 0.19 11.83
CA MET A 69 -9.70 0.03 13.01
C MET A 69 -8.70 1.17 13.10
N MET A 70 -8.70 1.86 14.23
CA MET A 70 -7.72 2.87 14.57
C MET A 70 -6.63 2.26 15.44
N TYR A 71 -5.37 2.47 15.09
CA TYR A 71 -4.18 2.14 15.86
C TYR A 71 -3.52 3.44 16.28
N TYR A 72 -3.28 3.64 17.58
CA TYR A 72 -2.77 4.91 18.07
C TYR A 72 -2.15 4.75 19.48
N ASN A 73 -1.42 5.75 19.94
CA ASN A 73 -0.94 5.79 21.32
C ASN A 73 -1.98 6.48 22.22
N SER A 74 -2.75 5.69 22.97
CA SER A 74 -3.78 6.22 23.90
C SER A 74 -3.20 6.99 25.09
N THR A 75 -1.89 6.88 25.34
CA THR A 75 -1.21 7.59 26.43
C THR A 75 -0.52 8.88 25.98
N ALA A 76 -0.63 9.24 24.69
CA ALA A 76 -0.08 10.47 24.17
C ALA A 76 -0.79 11.69 24.80
N SER A 77 -0.01 12.66 25.26
CA SER A 77 -0.53 13.92 25.82
C SER A 77 -0.96 14.93 24.76
N GLU A 78 -0.43 14.77 23.54
CA GLU A 78 -0.67 15.65 22.40
C GLU A 78 -1.50 14.92 21.35
N LYS A 79 -2.21 15.69 20.52
CA LYS A 79 -2.89 15.15 19.34
C LYS A 79 -1.88 14.56 18.38
N GLN A 80 -2.22 13.39 17.81
CA GLN A 80 -1.35 12.66 16.90
C GLN A 80 -1.68 13.02 15.45
N PRO A 81 -0.68 13.24 14.58
CA PRO A 81 -0.91 13.28 13.14
C PRO A 81 -1.49 11.94 12.70
N ALA A 82 -2.31 11.94 11.63
CA ALA A 82 -3.00 10.74 11.22
C ALA A 82 -2.57 10.24 9.84
N VAL A 83 -2.67 8.91 9.65
CA VAL A 83 -2.55 8.26 8.35
C VAL A 83 -3.81 7.41 8.13
N ILE A 84 -4.51 7.63 7.02
CA ILE A 84 -5.68 6.84 6.61
C ILE A 84 -5.26 5.89 5.51
N LEU A 85 -5.47 4.58 5.73
CA LEU A 85 -4.97 3.51 4.88
C LEU A 85 -6.12 2.86 4.09
N SER A 86 -6.07 2.99 2.76
CA SER A 86 -7.02 2.42 1.80
C SER A 86 -6.47 1.14 1.19
N HIS A 87 -7.20 0.04 1.33
CA HIS A 87 -6.79 -1.29 0.85
C HIS A 87 -6.94 -1.47 -0.67
N SER A 88 -6.31 -2.52 -1.20
CA SER A 88 -6.44 -2.95 -2.60
C SER A 88 -7.81 -3.56 -2.90
N SER A 89 -8.17 -3.64 -4.18
CA SER A 89 -9.43 -4.26 -4.66
C SER A 89 -9.69 -5.62 -4.03
N SER A 90 -10.94 -5.88 -3.66
CA SER A 90 -11.42 -7.15 -3.10
C SER A 90 -10.77 -7.59 -1.78
N LEU A 91 -10.02 -6.69 -1.13
CA LEU A 91 -9.44 -6.91 0.20
C LEU A 91 -10.27 -6.21 1.29
N THR A 92 -9.72 -6.16 2.50
CA THR A 92 -10.31 -5.51 3.67
C THR A 92 -9.21 -4.77 4.45
N HIS A 93 -9.58 -4.06 5.53
CA HIS A 93 -8.66 -3.43 6.48
C HIS A 93 -7.55 -4.39 6.97
N GLU A 94 -7.81 -5.70 7.02
CA GLU A 94 -6.83 -6.71 7.46
C GLU A 94 -5.55 -6.68 6.61
N ALA A 95 -5.65 -6.34 5.32
CA ALA A 95 -4.49 -6.21 4.44
C ALA A 95 -3.59 -5.02 4.82
N MET A 96 -4.15 -4.00 5.46
CA MET A 96 -3.43 -2.78 5.86
C MET A 96 -3.06 -2.76 7.35
N LYS A 97 -3.55 -3.72 8.13
CA LYS A 97 -3.37 -3.80 9.59
C LYS A 97 -1.91 -3.79 10.04
N GLY A 98 -1.05 -4.52 9.35
CA GLY A 98 0.39 -4.56 9.65
C GLY A 98 1.04 -3.19 9.50
N TYR A 99 0.74 -2.51 8.40
CA TYR A 99 1.21 -1.13 8.15
C TYR A 99 0.62 -0.13 9.14
N ALA A 100 -0.68 -0.22 9.44
CA ALA A 100 -1.32 0.65 10.43
C ALA A 100 -0.67 0.51 11.82
N SER A 101 -0.44 -0.72 12.28
CA SER A 101 0.25 -0.98 13.54
C SER A 101 1.69 -0.45 13.55
N ALA A 102 2.44 -0.63 12.45
CA ALA A 102 3.80 -0.12 12.33
C ALA A 102 3.83 1.42 12.33
N ILE A 103 2.92 2.07 11.60
CA ILE A 103 2.79 3.53 11.55
C ILE A 103 2.40 4.11 12.91
N ALA A 104 1.54 3.42 13.67
CA ALA A 104 1.21 3.84 15.03
C ALA A 104 2.42 3.82 15.96
N LYS A 105 3.34 2.86 15.82
CA LYS A 105 4.63 2.83 16.54
C LYS A 105 5.56 3.99 16.14
N MET A 106 5.34 4.63 15.00
CA MET A 106 6.06 5.84 14.57
C MET A 106 5.46 7.13 15.17
N GLY A 107 4.39 7.03 15.98
CA GLY A 107 3.73 8.15 16.67
C GLY A 107 2.61 8.82 15.88
N PHE A 108 1.98 8.10 14.98
CA PHE A 108 0.80 8.52 14.23
C PHE A 108 -0.46 7.80 14.72
N ALA A 109 -1.63 8.40 14.54
CA ALA A 109 -2.89 7.68 14.57
C ALA A 109 -3.14 7.07 13.18
N ALA A 110 -3.13 5.74 13.05
CA ALA A 110 -3.23 5.04 11.79
C ALA A 110 -4.58 4.32 11.67
N TYR A 111 -5.38 4.71 10.70
CA TYR A 111 -6.73 4.18 10.49
C TYR A 111 -6.81 3.37 9.20
N CYS A 112 -7.15 2.10 9.30
CA CYS A 112 -7.47 1.25 8.15
C CYS A 112 -8.94 0.80 8.22
N PHE A 113 -9.61 0.73 7.08
CA PHE A 113 -11.05 0.54 6.99
C PHE A 113 -11.43 -0.37 5.82
N ASP A 114 -12.68 -0.83 5.82
CA ASP A 114 -13.28 -1.59 4.73
C ASP A 114 -14.10 -0.66 3.85
N PHE A 115 -13.88 -0.66 2.54
CA PHE A 115 -14.79 0.01 1.61
C PHE A 115 -16.17 -0.65 1.59
N CYS A 116 -17.23 0.14 1.42
CA CYS A 116 -18.60 -0.35 1.26
C CYS A 116 -18.71 -1.22 -0.01
N GLY A 117 -19.08 -2.49 0.17
CA GLY A 117 -19.14 -3.44 -0.93
C GLY A 117 -17.77 -3.77 -1.56
N GLY A 118 -16.65 -3.31 -0.99
CA GLY A 118 -15.30 -3.53 -1.53
C GLY A 118 -14.84 -4.98 -1.52
N SER A 119 -15.49 -5.83 -0.72
CA SER A 119 -15.21 -7.26 -0.60
C SER A 119 -16.43 -7.99 -0.03
N ASP A 120 -16.59 -9.26 -0.35
CA ASP A 120 -17.57 -10.17 0.30
C ASP A 120 -17.23 -10.47 1.77
N LYS A 121 -16.02 -10.09 2.20
CA LYS A 121 -15.55 -10.18 3.60
C LYS A 121 -15.58 -8.85 4.33
N SER A 122 -16.02 -7.78 3.67
CA SER A 122 -16.15 -6.46 4.27
C SER A 122 -17.10 -6.49 5.47
N LYS A 123 -16.71 -5.78 6.53
CA LYS A 123 -17.61 -5.51 7.66
C LYS A 123 -18.43 -4.23 7.48
N SER A 124 -18.09 -3.44 6.44
CA SER A 124 -18.88 -2.28 6.02
C SER A 124 -20.14 -2.71 5.30
N ASP A 125 -21.14 -1.85 5.30
CA ASP A 125 -22.38 -2.04 4.54
C ASP A 125 -22.10 -2.00 3.00
N GLY A 126 -23.14 -2.14 2.19
CA GLY A 126 -23.06 -2.12 0.73
C GLY A 126 -22.87 -3.50 0.11
N LYS A 127 -22.97 -3.56 -1.23
CA LYS A 127 -22.87 -4.78 -2.01
C LYS A 127 -21.77 -4.66 -3.06
N THR A 128 -21.14 -5.80 -3.36
CA THR A 128 -20.00 -5.85 -4.31
C THR A 128 -20.43 -5.52 -5.74
N ASP A 129 -21.69 -5.72 -6.11
CA ASP A 129 -22.22 -5.39 -7.42
C ASP A 129 -22.61 -3.89 -7.57
N GLU A 130 -22.70 -3.16 -6.47
CA GLU A 130 -22.98 -1.72 -6.43
C GLU A 130 -21.71 -0.86 -6.25
N MET A 131 -20.60 -1.48 -5.80
CA MET A 131 -19.32 -0.81 -5.58
C MET A 131 -18.67 -0.34 -6.88
N THR A 132 -18.09 0.85 -6.86
CA THR A 132 -17.28 1.45 -7.92
C THR A 132 -16.08 2.19 -7.33
N VAL A 133 -15.07 2.52 -8.15
CA VAL A 133 -13.96 3.39 -7.70
C VAL A 133 -14.48 4.71 -7.13
N PHE A 134 -15.55 5.27 -7.70
CA PHE A 134 -16.10 6.54 -7.24
C PHE A 134 -16.88 6.42 -5.93
N THR A 135 -17.59 5.31 -5.70
CA THR A 135 -18.20 5.08 -4.38
C THR A 135 -17.14 4.88 -3.29
N GLU A 136 -15.99 4.27 -3.63
CA GLU A 136 -14.84 4.16 -2.71
C GLU A 136 -14.19 5.53 -2.43
N VAL A 137 -14.17 6.46 -3.39
CA VAL A 137 -13.73 7.85 -3.15
C VAL A 137 -14.65 8.54 -2.14
N GLU A 138 -15.96 8.35 -2.25
CA GLU A 138 -16.91 8.92 -1.29
C GLU A 138 -16.84 8.24 0.09
N ASP A 139 -16.58 6.92 0.15
CA ASP A 139 -16.30 6.24 1.41
C ASP A 139 -15.06 6.84 2.10
N LEU A 140 -13.95 7.01 1.36
CA LEU A 140 -12.73 7.62 1.88
C LEU A 140 -12.98 9.05 2.35
N ARG A 141 -13.79 9.84 1.63
CA ARG A 141 -14.18 11.20 2.04
C ARG A 141 -14.91 11.20 3.38
N ALA A 142 -15.85 10.28 3.58
CA ALA A 142 -16.58 10.13 4.83
C ALA A 142 -15.64 9.69 5.98
N VAL A 143 -14.74 8.77 5.70
CA VAL A 143 -13.70 8.32 6.63
C VAL A 143 -12.79 9.49 7.06
N VAL A 144 -12.31 10.29 6.12
CA VAL A 144 -11.49 11.49 6.40
C VAL A 144 -12.20 12.42 7.36
N LYS A 145 -13.49 12.69 7.13
CA LYS A 145 -14.31 13.53 8.02
C LYS A 145 -14.38 12.97 9.43
N THR A 146 -14.63 11.66 9.56
CA THR A 146 -14.69 10.98 10.86
C THR A 146 -13.35 11.04 11.57
N VAL A 147 -12.25 10.64 10.91
CA VAL A 147 -10.92 10.63 11.52
C VAL A 147 -10.50 12.03 11.99
N LYS A 148 -10.75 13.06 11.18
CA LYS A 148 -10.46 14.46 11.55
C LYS A 148 -11.27 14.96 12.75
N SER A 149 -12.40 14.32 13.08
CA SER A 149 -13.25 14.71 14.23
C SER A 149 -12.84 14.07 15.55
N LEU A 150 -11.90 13.11 15.54
CA LEU A 150 -11.46 12.41 16.76
C LEU A 150 -10.59 13.34 17.64
N ASP A 151 -10.87 13.37 18.94
CA ASP A 151 -10.25 14.30 19.86
C ASP A 151 -8.71 14.13 19.98
N TYR A 152 -8.21 12.93 19.76
CA TYR A 152 -6.78 12.59 19.81
C TYR A 152 -6.06 12.73 18.46
N VAL A 153 -6.75 13.13 17.39
CA VAL A 153 -6.18 13.33 16.05
C VAL A 153 -5.87 14.81 15.81
N ASP A 154 -4.67 15.11 15.31
CA ASP A 154 -4.36 16.40 14.73
C ASP A 154 -4.97 16.49 13.33
N SER A 155 -6.12 17.13 13.25
CA SER A 155 -6.88 17.28 12.00
C SER A 155 -6.18 18.11 10.93
N SER A 156 -5.14 18.88 11.28
CA SER A 156 -4.33 19.66 10.35
C SER A 156 -3.22 18.85 9.69
N ASN A 157 -2.90 17.67 10.23
CA ASN A 157 -1.81 16.81 9.76
C ASN A 157 -2.32 15.39 9.48
N VAL A 158 -3.04 15.24 8.38
CA VAL A 158 -3.60 13.97 7.90
C VAL A 158 -2.94 13.59 6.59
N CYS A 159 -2.38 12.38 6.51
CA CYS A 159 -1.84 11.78 5.30
C CYS A 159 -2.75 10.66 4.80
N LEU A 160 -2.77 10.45 3.48
CA LEU A 160 -3.37 9.26 2.88
C LEU A 160 -2.29 8.22 2.56
N LEU A 161 -2.61 6.95 2.74
CA LEU A 161 -1.84 5.83 2.23
C LEU A 161 -2.78 4.90 1.47
N GLY A 162 -2.55 4.70 0.18
CA GLY A 162 -3.38 3.81 -0.61
C GLY A 162 -2.58 2.76 -1.36
N SER A 163 -3.07 1.51 -1.39
CA SER A 163 -2.46 0.41 -2.13
C SER A 163 -3.29 0.02 -3.35
N SER A 164 -2.66 -0.17 -4.51
CA SER A 164 -3.32 -0.62 -5.75
C SER A 164 -4.54 0.25 -6.09
N GLN A 165 -5.77 -0.30 -6.12
CA GLN A 165 -7.02 0.46 -6.30
C GLN A 165 -7.19 1.53 -5.22
N GLY A 166 -6.91 1.22 -3.94
CA GLY A 166 -6.92 2.22 -2.86
C GLY A 166 -5.93 3.36 -3.10
N GLY A 167 -4.84 3.11 -3.86
CA GLY A 167 -3.91 4.13 -4.31
C GLY A 167 -4.53 5.08 -5.34
N LEU A 168 -5.31 4.56 -6.30
CA LEU A 168 -6.09 5.40 -7.23
C LEU A 168 -7.15 6.22 -6.48
N VAL A 169 -7.91 5.59 -5.57
CA VAL A 169 -8.93 6.25 -4.75
C VAL A 169 -8.32 7.38 -3.93
N SER A 170 -7.19 7.13 -3.26
CA SER A 170 -6.47 8.13 -2.47
C SER A 170 -5.99 9.30 -3.33
N ALA A 171 -5.45 9.02 -4.52
CA ALA A 171 -4.99 10.04 -5.45
C ALA A 171 -6.15 10.92 -5.95
N LEU A 172 -7.28 10.32 -6.34
CA LEU A 172 -8.45 11.07 -6.78
C LEU A 172 -8.95 12.00 -5.67
N LEU A 173 -9.11 11.51 -4.45
CA LEU A 173 -9.58 12.34 -3.33
C LEU A 173 -8.58 13.45 -2.99
N ALA A 174 -7.27 13.17 -2.99
CA ALA A 174 -6.26 14.18 -2.69
C ALA A 174 -6.23 15.30 -3.75
N ASP A 175 -6.47 14.97 -5.02
CA ASP A 175 -6.54 15.96 -6.10
C ASP A 175 -7.84 16.78 -6.08
N GLU A 176 -8.93 16.22 -5.53
CA GLU A 176 -10.20 16.95 -5.33
C GLU A 176 -10.16 17.87 -4.12
N CYS A 177 -9.49 17.46 -3.03
CA CYS A 177 -9.44 18.15 -1.75
C CYS A 177 -7.98 18.36 -1.28
N PRO A 178 -7.12 19.07 -2.04
CA PRO A 178 -5.68 19.11 -1.78
C PRO A 178 -5.30 19.77 -0.44
N ASP A 179 -6.15 20.64 0.09
CA ASP A 179 -5.89 21.31 1.36
C ASP A 179 -6.19 20.46 2.59
N ASP A 180 -6.91 19.36 2.39
CA ASP A 180 -7.29 18.45 3.47
C ASP A 180 -6.16 17.56 3.97
N PHE A 181 -5.07 17.44 3.20
CA PHE A 181 -4.00 16.47 3.47
C PHE A 181 -2.63 17.13 3.56
N ALA A 182 -1.78 16.61 4.44
CA ALA A 182 -0.38 17.01 4.58
C ALA A 182 0.52 16.30 3.54
N GLY A 183 0.14 15.11 3.09
CA GLY A 183 0.89 14.33 2.14
C GLY A 183 0.16 13.03 1.73
N MET A 184 0.76 12.29 0.80
CA MET A 184 0.20 11.04 0.30
C MET A 184 1.28 9.99 0.05
N ILE A 185 1.01 8.75 0.46
CA ILE A 185 1.82 7.57 0.16
C ILE A 185 1.02 6.66 -0.78
N LEU A 186 1.62 6.22 -1.86
CA LEU A 186 0.98 5.34 -2.84
C LEU A 186 1.80 4.07 -3.03
N PHE A 187 1.23 2.94 -2.68
CA PHE A 187 1.80 1.62 -2.91
C PHE A 187 1.27 1.09 -4.25
N TYR A 188 2.17 0.90 -5.22
CA TYR A 188 1.84 0.34 -6.55
C TYR A 188 0.47 0.78 -7.08
N PRO A 189 0.19 2.12 -7.17
CA PRO A 189 -1.15 2.63 -7.46
C PRO A 189 -1.66 2.18 -8.82
N ALA A 190 -2.89 1.67 -8.86
CA ALA A 190 -3.49 1.09 -10.05
C ALA A 190 -4.15 2.15 -10.97
N PHE A 191 -3.36 3.10 -11.46
CA PHE A 191 -3.84 4.15 -12.36
C PHE A 191 -4.30 3.65 -13.74
N ASN A 192 -3.97 2.39 -14.09
CA ASN A 192 -4.36 1.73 -15.32
C ASN A 192 -5.65 0.91 -15.22
N ILE A 193 -6.47 1.12 -14.17
CA ILE A 193 -7.75 0.40 -14.02
C ILE A 193 -8.65 0.55 -15.26
N PRO A 194 -8.83 1.74 -15.89
CA PRO A 194 -9.64 1.86 -17.08
C PRO A 194 -9.17 0.98 -18.24
N GLU A 195 -7.87 0.89 -18.48
CA GLU A 195 -7.27 0.05 -19.51
C GLU A 195 -7.44 -1.44 -19.17
N MET A 196 -7.24 -1.82 -17.92
CA MET A 196 -7.47 -3.20 -17.45
C MET A 196 -8.92 -3.62 -17.66
N VAL A 197 -9.86 -2.78 -17.25
CA VAL A 197 -11.31 -3.04 -17.41
C VAL A 197 -11.66 -3.21 -18.89
N LYS A 198 -11.18 -2.33 -19.78
CA LYS A 198 -11.39 -2.47 -21.23
C LYS A 198 -10.83 -3.78 -21.79
N MET A 199 -9.65 -4.17 -21.34
CA MET A 199 -9.01 -5.41 -21.78
C MET A 199 -9.83 -6.64 -21.35
N PHE A 200 -10.30 -6.68 -20.11
CA PHE A 200 -10.98 -7.86 -19.54
C PHE A 200 -12.47 -7.92 -19.86
N SER A 201 -13.16 -6.79 -20.05
CA SER A 201 -14.59 -6.75 -20.38
C SER A 201 -14.92 -7.41 -21.73
N GLY A 202 -13.95 -7.55 -22.62
CA GLY A 202 -14.10 -8.25 -23.91
C GLY A 202 -13.99 -9.78 -23.83
N PHE A 203 -13.57 -10.36 -22.72
CA PHE A 203 -13.28 -11.79 -22.60
C PHE A 203 -14.33 -12.59 -21.80
N GLY A 204 -15.38 -11.94 -21.29
CA GLY A 204 -16.37 -12.58 -20.40
C GLY A 204 -15.79 -12.90 -19.03
N ASP A 205 -16.53 -13.69 -18.26
CA ASP A 205 -16.12 -14.11 -16.91
C ASP A 205 -14.85 -14.99 -16.99
N PHE A 206 -13.69 -14.37 -16.80
CA PHE A 206 -12.39 -15.03 -16.85
C PHE A 206 -12.17 -15.83 -15.55
N GLY A 207 -12.98 -16.88 -15.37
CA GLY A 207 -12.75 -17.91 -14.36
C GLY A 207 -12.80 -17.44 -12.89
N GLY A 208 -13.53 -16.38 -12.57
CA GLY A 208 -13.66 -15.87 -11.20
C GLY A 208 -12.45 -15.10 -10.68
N MET A 209 -11.44 -14.82 -11.52
CA MET A 209 -10.19 -14.17 -11.08
C MET A 209 -10.34 -12.65 -10.91
N MET A 210 -11.31 -12.04 -11.61
CA MET A 210 -11.75 -10.64 -11.42
C MET A 210 -13.24 -10.54 -11.81
N SER A 211 -14.14 -10.87 -10.90
CA SER A 211 -15.57 -10.61 -11.09
C SER A 211 -15.83 -9.13 -10.84
N MET A 212 -15.75 -8.32 -11.90
CA MET A 212 -16.12 -6.90 -11.84
C MET A 212 -17.60 -6.75 -12.21
N SER A 213 -18.38 -6.04 -11.40
CA SER A 213 -19.77 -5.74 -11.70
C SER A 213 -19.92 -4.85 -12.94
N GLU A 214 -21.09 -4.90 -13.58
CA GLU A 214 -21.40 -3.98 -14.68
C GLU A 214 -21.34 -2.51 -14.23
N ALA A 215 -21.77 -2.23 -12.99
CA ALA A 215 -21.68 -0.90 -12.41
C ALA A 215 -20.22 -0.43 -12.33
N TYR A 216 -19.32 -1.28 -11.83
CA TYR A 216 -17.89 -0.99 -11.77
C TYR A 216 -17.32 -0.72 -13.17
N ILE A 217 -17.52 -1.66 -14.10
CA ILE A 217 -17.02 -1.55 -15.48
C ILE A 217 -17.51 -0.25 -16.14
N ASN A 218 -18.81 0.00 -16.09
CA ASN A 218 -19.42 1.16 -16.75
C ASN A 218 -18.99 2.49 -16.13
N SER A 219 -18.66 2.51 -14.83
CA SER A 219 -18.22 3.73 -14.15
C SER A 219 -16.83 4.18 -14.55
N ILE A 220 -15.91 3.22 -14.84
CA ILE A 220 -14.47 3.53 -14.92
C ILE A 220 -13.86 3.31 -16.32
N LYS A 221 -14.46 2.46 -17.17
CA LYS A 221 -13.84 2.05 -18.44
C LYS A 221 -13.43 3.20 -19.38
N ASP A 222 -14.18 4.31 -19.38
CA ASP A 222 -13.93 5.47 -20.22
C ASP A 222 -13.40 6.69 -19.45
N PHE A 223 -13.06 6.50 -18.16
CA PHE A 223 -12.54 7.55 -17.32
C PHE A 223 -11.05 7.79 -17.60
N ASP A 224 -10.69 9.03 -17.89
CA ASP A 224 -9.30 9.43 -18.07
C ASP A 224 -8.65 9.79 -16.73
N VAL A 225 -8.11 8.77 -16.05
CA VAL A 225 -7.42 8.94 -14.75
C VAL A 225 -6.35 10.03 -14.84
N TRP A 226 -5.60 10.05 -15.95
CA TRP A 226 -4.43 10.92 -16.09
C TRP A 226 -4.77 12.42 -16.17
N SER A 227 -5.98 12.76 -16.58
CA SER A 227 -6.48 14.14 -16.55
C SER A 227 -7.03 14.56 -15.18
N HIS A 228 -7.24 13.61 -14.26
CA HIS A 228 -7.84 13.85 -12.95
C HIS A 228 -6.85 13.77 -11.79
N ILE A 229 -5.61 13.34 -12.05
CA ILE A 229 -4.53 13.28 -11.05
C ILE A 229 -3.42 14.29 -11.38
N GLY A 230 -2.59 14.62 -10.36
CA GLY A 230 -1.42 15.49 -10.53
C GLY A 230 -1.63 16.94 -10.09
N LYS A 231 -2.78 17.27 -9.49
CA LYS A 231 -3.07 18.62 -8.94
C LYS A 231 -2.59 18.78 -7.50
N PHE A 232 -2.48 17.68 -6.76
CA PHE A 232 -1.98 17.69 -5.39
C PHE A 232 -0.51 18.12 -5.36
N SER A 233 -0.23 19.28 -4.75
CA SER A 233 1.09 19.92 -4.80
C SER A 233 1.98 19.60 -3.59
N LYS A 234 1.40 18.99 -2.54
CA LYS A 234 2.15 18.60 -1.34
C LYS A 234 2.92 17.30 -1.59
N PRO A 235 3.82 16.86 -0.69
CA PRO A 235 4.66 15.70 -0.92
C PRO A 235 3.87 14.43 -1.26
N VAL A 236 4.35 13.67 -2.25
CA VAL A 236 3.81 12.36 -2.64
C VAL A 236 4.95 11.35 -2.66
N CYS A 237 4.80 10.26 -1.89
CA CYS A 237 5.74 9.15 -1.89
C CYS A 237 5.13 7.96 -2.63
N ILE A 238 5.65 7.62 -3.79
CA ILE A 238 5.24 6.42 -4.53
C ILE A 238 6.25 5.31 -4.26
N ILE A 239 5.77 4.13 -3.86
CA ILE A 239 6.59 2.93 -3.64
C ILE A 239 6.07 1.83 -4.55
N HIS A 240 6.94 1.24 -5.40
CA HIS A 240 6.51 0.29 -6.41
C HIS A 240 7.56 -0.79 -6.66
N GLY A 241 7.13 -2.05 -6.76
CA GLY A 241 7.98 -3.18 -7.07
C GLY A 241 8.42 -3.21 -8.55
N THR A 242 9.69 -3.53 -8.81
CA THR A 242 10.18 -3.57 -10.20
C THR A 242 9.70 -4.80 -10.98
N ALA A 243 9.23 -5.84 -10.27
CA ALA A 243 8.69 -7.08 -10.85
C ALA A 243 7.15 -7.15 -10.76
N ASP A 244 6.46 -6.03 -10.56
CA ASP A 244 4.99 -5.99 -10.51
C ASP A 244 4.39 -6.32 -11.88
N MET A 245 3.72 -7.47 -11.95
CA MET A 245 3.08 -7.97 -13.16
C MET A 245 1.59 -7.64 -13.27
N ILE A 246 1.00 -7.05 -12.21
CA ILE A 246 -0.42 -6.66 -12.17
C ILE A 246 -0.55 -5.18 -12.59
N VAL A 247 0.21 -4.32 -11.93
CA VAL A 247 0.27 -2.89 -12.24
C VAL A 247 1.68 -2.56 -12.72
N PRO A 248 1.90 -2.34 -14.02
CA PRO A 248 3.22 -2.01 -14.53
C PRO A 248 3.79 -0.76 -13.86
N ILE A 249 5.05 -0.82 -13.40
CA ILE A 249 5.75 0.29 -12.73
C ILE A 249 5.77 1.57 -13.58
N SER A 250 5.58 1.46 -14.90
CA SER A 250 5.46 2.61 -15.81
C SER A 250 4.33 3.57 -15.43
N ASN A 251 3.27 3.08 -14.77
CA ASN A 251 2.20 3.92 -14.22
C ASN A 251 2.73 4.87 -13.14
N SER A 252 3.53 4.36 -12.22
CA SER A 252 4.17 5.17 -11.19
C SER A 252 5.21 6.13 -11.75
N VAL A 253 5.97 5.71 -12.75
CA VAL A 253 6.91 6.60 -13.46
C VAL A 253 6.16 7.77 -14.13
N LYS A 254 5.01 7.50 -14.77
CA LYS A 254 4.17 8.54 -15.37
C LYS A 254 3.58 9.47 -14.30
N ALA A 255 3.08 8.93 -13.18
CA ALA A 255 2.49 9.70 -12.10
C ALA A 255 3.49 10.68 -11.45
N VAL A 256 4.76 10.27 -11.25
CA VAL A 256 5.83 11.16 -10.77
C VAL A 256 6.00 12.38 -11.68
N GLY A 257 5.80 12.23 -12.97
CA GLY A 257 5.86 13.35 -13.93
C GLY A 257 4.69 14.32 -13.83
N LEU A 258 3.59 13.93 -13.16
CA LEU A 258 2.40 14.77 -12.98
C LEU A 258 2.40 15.50 -11.64
N TYR A 259 2.81 14.85 -10.57
CA TYR A 259 2.83 15.43 -9.23
C TYR A 259 4.11 16.25 -9.02
N PRO A 260 4.03 17.54 -8.70
CA PRO A 260 5.22 18.43 -8.64
C PRO A 260 6.21 18.08 -7.51
N SER A 261 5.73 17.39 -6.46
CA SER A 261 6.50 17.01 -5.27
C SER A 261 6.55 15.51 -5.04
N ALA A 262 6.49 14.71 -6.14
CA ALA A 262 6.49 13.26 -6.03
C ALA A 262 7.91 12.66 -6.07
N THR A 263 8.08 11.59 -5.30
CA THR A 263 9.24 10.70 -5.35
C THR A 263 8.81 9.28 -5.69
N LEU A 264 9.62 8.54 -6.45
CA LEU A 264 9.43 7.11 -6.73
C LEU A 264 10.52 6.27 -6.09
N ASN A 265 10.11 5.45 -5.14
CA ASN A 265 10.95 4.45 -4.50
C ASN A 265 10.70 3.08 -5.15
N LYS A 266 11.68 2.59 -5.90
CA LYS A 266 11.61 1.29 -6.57
C LYS A 266 12.09 0.20 -5.63
N ILE A 267 11.27 -0.83 -5.42
CA ILE A 267 11.65 -2.00 -4.64
C ILE A 267 12.05 -3.10 -5.60
N GLU A 268 13.36 -3.35 -5.67
CA GLU A 268 13.93 -4.27 -6.65
C GLU A 268 13.44 -5.71 -6.44
N GLY A 269 12.94 -6.33 -7.48
CA GLY A 269 12.40 -7.69 -7.48
C GLY A 269 11.05 -7.86 -6.79
N ALA A 270 10.49 -6.82 -6.17
CA ALA A 270 9.18 -6.93 -5.53
C ALA A 270 8.06 -7.02 -6.57
N ASN A 271 7.11 -7.91 -6.30
CA ASN A 271 5.85 -8.06 -7.01
C ASN A 271 4.79 -7.09 -6.47
N HIS A 272 3.56 -7.21 -7.01
CA HIS A 272 2.38 -6.53 -6.47
C HIS A 272 2.13 -6.99 -5.03
N GLY A 273 1.87 -6.06 -4.11
CA GLY A 273 1.52 -6.36 -2.72
C GLY A 273 2.66 -6.35 -1.71
N PHE A 274 3.93 -6.31 -2.11
CA PHE A 274 5.15 -6.35 -1.30
C PHE A 274 5.33 -7.58 -0.42
N ASN A 275 4.26 -8.19 0.09
CA ASN A 275 4.27 -9.46 0.82
C ASN A 275 3.05 -10.31 0.47
N ALA A 276 3.12 -11.61 0.77
CA ALA A 276 2.07 -12.57 0.44
C ALA A 276 0.73 -12.25 1.15
N ALA A 277 0.77 -11.68 2.36
CA ALA A 277 -0.43 -11.35 3.13
C ALA A 277 -1.28 -10.26 2.45
N ASN A 278 -0.63 -9.32 1.76
CA ASN A 278 -1.30 -8.22 1.07
C ASN A 278 -1.93 -8.62 -0.28
N LEU A 279 -1.69 -9.83 -0.73
CA LEU A 279 -2.23 -10.36 -2.00
C LEU A 279 -3.40 -11.34 -1.80
N GLY A 280 -3.69 -11.73 -0.55
CA GLY A 280 -4.74 -12.73 -0.28
C GLY A 280 -4.50 -14.03 -1.05
N SER A 281 -5.57 -14.61 -1.62
CA SER A 281 -5.48 -15.85 -2.42
C SER A 281 -4.63 -15.70 -3.70
N MET A 282 -4.52 -14.49 -4.23
CA MET A 282 -3.72 -14.20 -5.43
C MET A 282 -2.22 -14.32 -5.15
N GLY A 283 -1.76 -14.05 -3.93
CA GLY A 283 -0.36 -14.20 -3.53
C GLY A 283 0.17 -15.62 -3.71
N SER A 284 -0.62 -16.60 -3.32
CA SER A 284 -0.27 -18.01 -3.50
C SER A 284 -0.19 -18.43 -4.97
N MET A 285 -1.05 -17.88 -5.83
CA MET A 285 -1.06 -18.17 -7.28
C MET A 285 0.13 -17.55 -8.00
N MET A 286 0.64 -16.40 -7.52
CA MET A 286 1.74 -15.66 -8.13
C MET A 286 3.12 -16.03 -7.56
N GLY A 287 3.20 -17.01 -6.65
CA GLY A 287 4.46 -17.43 -6.04
C GLY A 287 5.12 -16.36 -5.18
N ALA A 288 4.37 -15.40 -4.67
CA ALA A 288 4.88 -14.36 -3.80
C ALA A 288 5.32 -14.98 -2.46
N SER A 289 6.62 -15.17 -2.29
CA SER A 289 7.21 -15.74 -1.07
C SER A 289 8.12 -14.75 -0.33
N ALA A 290 8.49 -13.65 -0.96
CA ALA A 290 9.35 -12.64 -0.36
C ALA A 290 8.52 -11.59 0.39
N ASP A 291 9.05 -11.18 1.53
CA ASP A 291 8.53 -10.09 2.35
C ASP A 291 9.47 -8.89 2.22
N TYR A 292 8.94 -7.80 1.68
CA TYR A 292 9.66 -6.54 1.46
C TYR A 292 9.33 -5.47 2.52
N ASP A 293 8.56 -5.80 3.55
CA ASP A 293 8.16 -4.83 4.58
C ASP A 293 9.38 -4.21 5.28
N SER A 294 10.46 -4.97 5.47
CA SER A 294 11.73 -4.47 6.02
C SER A 294 12.40 -3.38 5.17
N VAL A 295 12.07 -3.29 3.88
CA VAL A 295 12.56 -2.24 2.96
C VAL A 295 11.54 -1.12 2.83
N VAL A 296 10.24 -1.45 2.79
CA VAL A 296 9.14 -0.51 2.60
C VAL A 296 8.92 0.37 3.83
N LEU A 297 8.89 -0.21 5.03
CA LEU A 297 8.59 0.52 6.27
C LEU A 297 9.59 1.64 6.59
N PRO A 298 10.92 1.50 6.41
CA PRO A 298 11.85 2.63 6.56
C PRO A 298 11.59 3.79 5.60
N ILE A 299 11.13 3.51 4.38
CA ILE A 299 10.77 4.56 3.40
C ILE A 299 9.52 5.30 3.89
N VAL A 300 8.50 4.56 4.34
CA VAL A 300 7.27 5.13 4.93
C VAL A 300 7.62 6.01 6.14
N GLU A 301 8.45 5.52 7.05
CA GLU A 301 8.87 6.24 8.24
C GLU A 301 9.60 7.54 7.90
N SER A 302 10.58 7.46 6.99
CA SER A 302 11.33 8.63 6.53
C SER A 302 10.42 9.69 5.91
N TYR A 303 9.47 9.26 5.08
CA TYR A 303 8.50 10.16 4.47
C TYR A 303 7.59 10.80 5.51
N LEU A 304 6.98 10.03 6.40
CA LEU A 304 6.06 10.53 7.44
C LEU A 304 6.76 11.52 8.39
N LYS A 305 8.03 11.31 8.71
CA LYS A 305 8.83 12.27 9.48
C LYS A 305 9.06 13.59 8.74
N SER A 306 9.09 13.58 7.42
CA SER A 306 9.32 14.80 6.60
C SER A 306 8.08 15.67 6.41
N VAL A 307 6.89 15.13 6.64
CA VAL A 307 5.60 15.84 6.47
C VAL A 307 4.86 16.11 7.78
N ARG A 308 5.52 15.76 8.91
CA ARG A 308 5.02 15.95 10.28
C ARG A 308 5.20 17.38 10.77
#